data_32b4fb7f72139b111a5da3cecf20d97d
#
_entry.id   32b4fb7f72139b111a5da3cecf20d97d
#
_cell.length_a   1.000
_cell.length_b   1.000
_cell.length_c   1.000
_cell.angle_alpha   90.00
_cell.angle_beta   90.00
_cell.angle_gamma   90.00
#
_symmetry.space_group_name_H-M   'P 1'
#
loop_
_entity.id
_entity.type
_entity.pdbx_description
1 polymer ?
#
loop_
_entity_poly.entity_id
_entity_poly.type
_entity_poly.pdbx_seq_one_letter_code
_entity_poly.pdbx_strand_id
1 'polypeptide(L)'
;MYGYNVQLLNEVTGEPCGVNEKGMLVVEGPLPPGCIQTIWGDDGRFVKTYWSLFSRPVYATFDWGIRDADGYHFILGRTDDVINVAGHRLGTREIEESISSHPGVAEVAVVGVKDALKGQVAVAFVIPKESDSLEDRDVAHSQEKAIMALVDSQIGNFGRPAHVWFVSQLPKTRSGKCCAARSRRFAKDAILEI
;
A
#
# COMPACT_ATOMS: atom_id res chain seq x y z
N MET A 1 -24.88 1.19 -2.51
CA MET A 1 -24.61 0.43 -3.75
C MET A 1 -25.68 -0.65 -3.84
N TYR A 2 -26.41 -0.74 -4.94
CA TYR A 2 -27.50 -1.71 -5.05
C TYR A 2 -26.98 -3.16 -5.00
N GLY A 3 -27.56 -3.98 -4.13
CA GLY A 3 -27.22 -5.40 -3.99
C GLY A 3 -26.03 -5.72 -3.10
N TYR A 4 -25.34 -4.72 -2.55
CA TYR A 4 -24.22 -4.91 -1.63
C TYR A 4 -24.45 -4.18 -0.32
N ASN A 5 -24.34 -4.90 0.80
CA ASN A 5 -24.30 -4.28 2.13
C ASN A 5 -22.83 -4.03 2.51
N VAL A 6 -22.34 -2.84 2.11
CA VAL A 6 -20.95 -2.43 2.33
C VAL A 6 -20.83 -1.78 3.70
N GLN A 7 -19.86 -2.22 4.49
CA GLN A 7 -19.57 -1.69 5.83
C GLN A 7 -18.06 -1.44 5.98
N LEU A 8 -17.71 -0.58 6.94
CA LEU A 8 -16.34 -0.41 7.41
C LEU A 8 -16.26 -0.98 8.83
N LEU A 9 -15.38 -1.93 9.04
CA LEU A 9 -15.17 -2.55 10.34
C LEU A 9 -13.78 -2.23 10.88
N ASN A 10 -13.71 -2.00 12.17
CA ASN A 10 -12.45 -1.94 12.89
C ASN A 10 -11.79 -3.33 12.85
N GLU A 11 -10.55 -3.42 12.38
CA GLU A 11 -9.89 -4.72 12.15
C GLU A 11 -9.58 -5.49 13.44
N VAL A 12 -9.49 -4.79 14.58
CA VAL A 12 -9.17 -5.40 15.89
C VAL A 12 -10.44 -5.85 16.60
N THR A 13 -11.46 -4.99 16.66
CA THR A 13 -12.70 -5.27 17.40
C THR A 13 -13.77 -5.94 16.55
N GLY A 14 -13.73 -5.80 15.23
CA GLY A 14 -14.77 -6.26 14.32
C GLY A 14 -16.05 -5.42 14.36
N GLU A 15 -16.06 -4.32 15.14
CA GLU A 15 -17.22 -3.44 15.27
C GLU A 15 -17.28 -2.44 14.10
N PRO A 16 -18.49 -1.97 13.73
CA PRO A 16 -18.65 -0.95 12.70
C PRO A 16 -17.96 0.36 13.08
N CYS A 17 -17.22 0.93 12.12
CA CYS A 17 -16.58 2.23 12.26
C CYS A 17 -17.57 3.39 12.19
N GLY A 18 -17.29 4.45 12.93
CA GLY A 18 -18.01 5.71 12.89
C GLY A 18 -17.77 6.54 11.63
N VAL A 19 -18.32 7.75 11.60
CA VAL A 19 -18.07 8.72 10.52
C VAL A 19 -16.63 9.21 10.59
N ASN A 20 -15.97 9.25 9.44
CA ASN A 20 -14.53 9.60 9.28
C ASN A 20 -13.57 8.71 10.06
N GLU A 21 -14.04 7.56 10.53
CA GLU A 21 -13.17 6.55 11.14
C GLU A 21 -12.67 5.58 10.06
N LYS A 22 -11.36 5.31 10.10
CA LYS A 22 -10.71 4.37 9.19
C LYS A 22 -11.04 2.93 9.59
N GLY A 23 -11.53 2.16 8.62
CA GLY A 23 -11.84 0.74 8.80
C GLY A 23 -11.55 -0.09 7.57
N MET A 24 -11.59 -1.41 7.74
CA MET A 24 -11.53 -2.35 6.63
C MET A 24 -12.89 -2.39 5.93
N LEU A 25 -12.85 -2.21 4.60
CA LEU A 25 -14.05 -2.35 3.77
C LEU A 25 -14.44 -3.82 3.70
N VAL A 26 -15.66 -4.11 4.07
CA VAL A 26 -16.23 -5.47 4.01
C VAL A 26 -17.60 -5.44 3.35
N VAL A 27 -18.02 -6.59 2.85
CA VAL A 27 -19.37 -6.78 2.32
C VAL A 27 -20.07 -7.85 3.16
N GLU A 28 -21.18 -7.48 3.79
CA GLU A 28 -22.00 -8.42 4.57
C GLU A 28 -22.70 -9.40 3.63
N GLY A 29 -22.63 -10.70 3.97
CA GLY A 29 -23.27 -11.76 3.18
C GLY A 29 -24.80 -11.79 3.33
N PRO A 30 -25.51 -12.46 2.39
CA PRO A 30 -24.97 -13.17 1.23
C PRO A 30 -24.52 -12.23 0.11
N LEU A 31 -23.46 -12.59 -0.61
CA LEU A 31 -23.00 -11.82 -1.75
C LEU A 31 -23.92 -12.00 -2.96
N PRO A 32 -24.05 -10.95 -3.82
CA PRO A 32 -24.77 -11.08 -5.09
C PRO A 32 -24.19 -12.19 -5.98
N PRO A 33 -25.00 -12.82 -6.86
CA PRO A 33 -24.58 -13.98 -7.68
C PRO A 33 -23.38 -13.75 -8.60
N GLY A 34 -23.08 -12.49 -8.98
CA GLY A 34 -21.93 -12.14 -9.82
C GLY A 34 -20.59 -12.08 -9.09
N CYS A 35 -20.58 -12.25 -7.75
CA CYS A 35 -19.36 -12.25 -6.98
C CYS A 35 -18.60 -13.57 -7.09
N ILE A 36 -17.31 -13.52 -6.68
CA ILE A 36 -16.49 -14.72 -6.59
C ILE A 36 -17.14 -15.77 -5.69
N GLN A 37 -17.28 -17.00 -6.20
CA GLN A 37 -17.91 -18.10 -5.47
C GLN A 37 -16.90 -18.92 -4.69
N THR A 38 -15.69 -19.09 -5.23
CA THR A 38 -14.61 -19.87 -4.62
C THR A 38 -13.28 -19.66 -5.36
N ILE A 39 -12.21 -20.27 -4.85
CA ILE A 39 -10.93 -20.42 -5.56
C ILE A 39 -10.92 -21.80 -6.21
N TRP A 40 -10.57 -21.87 -7.49
CA TRP A 40 -10.54 -23.13 -8.23
C TRP A 40 -9.72 -24.21 -7.51
N GLY A 41 -10.37 -25.31 -7.16
CA GLY A 41 -9.74 -26.43 -6.48
C GLY A 41 -9.36 -26.20 -5.02
N ASP A 42 -9.74 -25.08 -4.38
CA ASP A 42 -9.35 -24.76 -3.00
C ASP A 42 -10.40 -23.88 -2.27
N ASP A 43 -11.55 -24.49 -1.98
CA ASP A 43 -12.64 -23.83 -1.24
C ASP A 43 -12.20 -23.43 0.19
N GLY A 44 -11.37 -24.26 0.82
CA GLY A 44 -10.87 -24.00 2.17
C GLY A 44 -10.03 -22.71 2.22
N ARG A 45 -9.19 -22.49 1.23
CA ARG A 45 -8.42 -21.24 1.09
C ARG A 45 -9.31 -20.04 0.86
N PHE A 46 -10.36 -20.20 0.05
CA PHE A 46 -11.34 -19.12 -0.19
C PHE A 46 -11.98 -18.67 1.13
N VAL A 47 -12.54 -19.61 1.89
CA VAL A 47 -13.17 -19.30 3.18
C VAL A 47 -12.16 -18.71 4.16
N LYS A 48 -11.00 -19.33 4.31
CA LYS A 48 -9.95 -18.85 5.22
C LYS A 48 -9.47 -17.44 4.88
N THR A 49 -9.33 -17.13 3.59
CA THR A 49 -8.80 -15.83 3.15
C THR A 49 -9.83 -14.73 3.30
N TYR A 50 -11.07 -14.96 2.85
CA TYR A 50 -12.03 -13.86 2.65
C TYR A 50 -13.13 -13.80 3.70
N TRP A 51 -13.42 -14.91 4.43
CA TRP A 51 -14.57 -15.02 5.31
C TRP A 51 -14.23 -15.30 6.78
N SER A 52 -12.97 -15.59 7.09
CA SER A 52 -12.56 -15.97 8.45
C SER A 52 -11.85 -14.85 9.21
N LEU A 53 -11.78 -13.63 8.65
CA LEU A 53 -11.07 -12.53 9.28
C LEU A 53 -11.84 -11.96 10.48
N PHE A 54 -13.16 -11.97 10.41
CA PHE A 54 -14.06 -11.51 11.46
C PHE A 54 -14.95 -12.65 11.96
N SER A 55 -15.49 -12.52 13.17
CA SER A 55 -16.41 -13.49 13.78
C SER A 55 -17.81 -13.49 13.16
N ARG A 56 -18.09 -12.60 12.22
CA ARG A 56 -19.36 -12.43 11.52
C ARG A 56 -19.22 -12.74 10.03
N PRO A 57 -20.32 -13.11 9.31
CA PRO A 57 -20.27 -13.54 7.92
C PRO A 57 -20.10 -12.35 6.97
N VAL A 58 -18.92 -11.78 6.95
CA VAL A 58 -18.54 -10.67 6.08
C VAL A 58 -17.40 -11.07 5.14
N TYR A 59 -17.51 -10.66 3.89
CA TYR A 59 -16.46 -10.79 2.89
C TYR A 59 -15.44 -9.65 3.04
N ALA A 60 -14.18 -9.98 3.32
CA ALA A 60 -13.10 -9.02 3.43
C ALA A 60 -12.57 -8.63 2.04
N THR A 61 -12.61 -7.34 1.70
CA THR A 61 -12.06 -6.85 0.41
C THR A 61 -10.56 -6.60 0.46
N PHE A 62 -10.01 -6.51 1.66
CA PHE A 62 -8.63 -6.07 1.92
C PHE A 62 -8.34 -4.63 1.48
N ASP A 63 -9.35 -3.79 1.47
CA ASP A 63 -9.21 -2.36 1.25
C ASP A 63 -9.51 -1.59 2.54
N TRP A 64 -8.74 -0.53 2.78
CA TRP A 64 -9.03 0.48 3.80
C TRP A 64 -9.93 1.54 3.23
N GLY A 65 -10.86 2.01 4.04
CA GLY A 65 -11.71 3.14 3.69
C GLY A 65 -12.11 3.97 4.90
N ILE A 66 -12.70 5.11 4.59
CA ILE A 66 -13.48 5.95 5.51
C ILE A 66 -14.84 6.20 4.91
N ARG A 67 -15.82 6.50 5.76
CA ARG A 67 -17.14 6.94 5.34
C ARG A 67 -17.41 8.32 5.92
N ASP A 68 -17.76 9.28 5.07
CA ASP A 68 -18.12 10.61 5.51
C ASP A 68 -19.54 10.69 6.11
N ALA A 69 -19.95 11.90 6.55
CA ALA A 69 -21.25 12.15 7.14
C ALA A 69 -22.40 11.99 6.11
N ASP A 70 -22.12 12.16 4.83
CA ASP A 70 -23.09 12.01 3.74
C ASP A 70 -23.22 10.55 3.25
N GLY A 71 -22.39 9.64 3.80
CA GLY A 71 -22.42 8.21 3.49
C GLY A 71 -21.54 7.80 2.30
N TYR A 72 -20.72 8.69 1.75
CA TYR A 72 -19.77 8.33 0.70
C TYR A 72 -18.57 7.58 1.28
N HIS A 73 -18.12 6.57 0.55
CA HIS A 73 -16.96 5.77 0.91
C HIS A 73 -15.75 6.20 0.10
N PHE A 74 -14.65 6.48 0.78
CA PHE A 74 -13.36 6.82 0.18
C PHE A 74 -12.38 5.68 0.45
N ILE A 75 -11.81 5.13 -0.62
CA ILE A 75 -10.83 4.04 -0.53
C ILE A 75 -9.44 4.63 -0.34
N LEU A 76 -8.81 4.28 0.77
CA LEU A 76 -7.49 4.80 1.16
C LEU A 76 -6.32 3.95 0.66
N GLY A 77 -6.58 2.70 0.28
CA GLY A 77 -5.55 1.76 -0.18
C GLY A 77 -5.83 0.33 0.30
N ARG A 78 -4.86 -0.56 0.06
CA ARG A 78 -4.92 -1.97 0.46
C ARG A 78 -4.47 -2.17 1.91
N THR A 79 -5.05 -3.15 2.59
CA THR A 79 -4.61 -3.53 3.95
C THR A 79 -3.29 -4.27 3.95
N ASP A 80 -2.96 -4.94 2.84
CA ASP A 80 -1.71 -5.68 2.63
C ASP A 80 -0.56 -4.80 2.09
N ASP A 81 -0.86 -3.56 1.66
CA ASP A 81 0.13 -2.56 1.24
C ASP A 81 0.49 -1.58 2.37
N VAL A 82 0.27 -1.97 3.63
CA VAL A 82 0.65 -1.19 4.82
C VAL A 82 2.04 -1.59 5.28
N ILE A 83 2.86 -0.59 5.57
CA ILE A 83 4.17 -0.74 6.21
C ILE A 83 4.04 -0.38 7.69
N ASN A 84 4.61 -1.19 8.57
CA ASN A 84 4.66 -0.89 9.99
C ASN A 84 6.05 -0.38 10.37
N VAL A 85 6.20 0.94 10.43
CA VAL A 85 7.45 1.62 10.76
C VAL A 85 7.40 2.07 12.21
N ALA A 86 8.18 1.45 13.09
CA ALA A 86 8.26 1.78 14.52
C ALA A 86 6.88 1.89 15.21
N GLY A 87 5.93 1.03 14.85
CA GLY A 87 4.57 1.02 15.38
C GLY A 87 3.56 1.90 14.62
N HIS A 88 4.01 2.74 13.68
CA HIS A 88 3.13 3.52 12.82
C HIS A 88 2.74 2.72 11.57
N ARG A 89 1.44 2.62 11.31
CA ARG A 89 0.89 1.94 10.13
C ARG A 89 0.70 2.96 9.00
N LEU A 90 1.53 2.86 7.98
CA LEU A 90 1.56 3.74 6.83
C LEU A 90 1.14 3.00 5.56
N GLY A 91 0.25 3.58 4.78
CA GLY A 91 -0.04 3.10 3.43
C GLY A 91 1.14 3.40 2.50
N THR A 92 1.57 2.41 1.72
CA THR A 92 2.59 2.65 0.68
C THR A 92 2.14 3.73 -0.29
N ARG A 93 0.84 3.75 -0.61
CA ARG A 93 0.24 4.71 -1.52
C ARG A 93 0.38 6.16 -1.06
N GLU A 94 0.25 6.42 0.25
CA GLU A 94 0.42 7.77 0.81
C GLU A 94 1.84 8.29 0.57
N ILE A 95 2.84 7.40 0.76
CA ILE A 95 4.23 7.73 0.49
C ILE A 95 4.47 7.89 -1.02
N GLU A 96 3.88 7.03 -1.85
CA GLU A 96 3.96 7.10 -3.31
C GLU A 96 3.37 8.41 -3.85
N GLU A 97 2.21 8.83 -3.35
CA GLU A 97 1.56 10.09 -3.72
C GLU A 97 2.43 11.30 -3.35
N SER A 98 3.03 11.29 -2.15
CA SER A 98 3.98 12.32 -1.71
C SER A 98 5.18 12.40 -2.66
N ILE A 99 5.84 11.26 -2.95
CA ILE A 99 7.01 11.22 -3.84
C ILE A 99 6.64 11.62 -5.27
N SER A 100 5.47 11.19 -5.76
CA SER A 100 4.98 11.53 -7.11
C SER A 100 4.75 13.02 -7.32
N SER A 101 4.54 13.80 -6.24
CA SER A 101 4.41 15.26 -6.32
C SER A 101 5.73 15.96 -6.61
N HIS A 102 6.88 15.27 -6.50
CA HIS A 102 8.18 15.84 -6.84
C HIS A 102 8.32 15.97 -8.37
N PRO A 103 8.72 17.15 -8.89
CA PRO A 103 8.72 17.44 -10.33
C PRO A 103 9.65 16.53 -11.14
N GLY A 104 10.72 16.02 -10.55
CA GLY A 104 11.69 15.12 -11.21
C GLY A 104 11.26 13.63 -11.26
N VAL A 105 10.12 13.26 -10.67
CA VAL A 105 9.64 11.87 -10.60
C VAL A 105 8.64 11.60 -11.71
N ALA A 106 8.87 10.54 -12.50
CA ALA A 106 7.93 10.05 -13.51
C ALA A 106 7.01 8.98 -12.93
N GLU A 107 7.59 7.98 -12.26
CA GLU A 107 6.85 6.91 -11.58
C GLU A 107 7.56 6.54 -10.27
N VAL A 108 6.79 6.01 -9.33
CA VAL A 108 7.33 5.52 -8.05
C VAL A 108 6.61 4.25 -7.61
N ALA A 109 7.34 3.40 -6.90
CA ALA A 109 6.78 2.29 -6.16
C ALA A 109 7.44 2.22 -4.79
N VAL A 110 6.64 2.09 -3.74
CA VAL A 110 7.12 1.97 -2.36
C VAL A 110 6.83 0.59 -1.82
N VAL A 111 7.80 -0.01 -1.16
CA VAL A 111 7.64 -1.32 -0.53
C VAL A 111 8.18 -1.30 0.90
N GLY A 112 7.53 -2.06 1.78
CA GLY A 112 8.04 -2.31 3.12
C GLY A 112 9.08 -3.44 3.09
N VAL A 113 10.23 -3.18 3.70
CA VAL A 113 11.30 -4.17 3.90
C VAL A 113 11.51 -4.37 5.40
N LYS A 114 11.81 -5.59 5.82
CA LYS A 114 12.08 -5.87 7.24
C LYS A 114 13.33 -5.14 7.71
N ASP A 115 13.23 -4.51 8.86
CA ASP A 115 14.31 -3.84 9.57
C ASP A 115 14.41 -4.37 11.00
N ALA A 116 15.62 -4.55 11.51
CA ALA A 116 15.85 -5.16 12.81
C ALA A 116 15.38 -4.27 13.99
N LEU A 117 15.41 -2.95 13.83
CA LEU A 117 15.10 -1.98 14.90
C LEU A 117 13.68 -1.44 14.78
N LYS A 118 13.24 -1.12 13.56
CA LYS A 118 11.96 -0.46 13.28
C LYS A 118 10.84 -1.43 12.91
N GLY A 119 11.13 -2.73 12.81
CA GLY A 119 10.22 -3.76 12.31
C GLY A 119 10.15 -3.76 10.78
N GLN A 120 9.78 -2.64 10.18
CA GLN A 120 9.83 -2.40 8.73
C GLN A 120 10.30 -0.98 8.45
N VAL A 121 10.88 -0.79 7.25
CA VAL A 121 11.20 0.51 6.68
C VAL A 121 10.65 0.60 5.27
N ALA A 122 10.29 1.81 4.85
CA ALA A 122 9.91 2.09 3.48
C ALA A 122 11.16 2.15 2.59
N VAL A 123 11.09 1.54 1.41
CA VAL A 123 12.07 1.68 0.33
C VAL A 123 11.33 2.12 -0.91
N ALA A 124 11.80 3.20 -1.54
CA ALA A 124 11.20 3.77 -2.74
C ALA A 124 12.05 3.42 -3.97
N PHE A 125 11.39 2.94 -5.03
CA PHE A 125 11.95 2.80 -6.36
C PHE A 125 11.37 3.90 -7.24
N VAL A 126 12.20 4.75 -7.80
CA VAL A 126 11.80 5.94 -8.55
C VAL A 126 12.30 5.85 -9.97
N ILE A 127 11.42 6.06 -10.94
CA ILE A 127 11.79 6.34 -12.33
C ILE A 127 11.88 7.86 -12.46
N PRO A 128 13.07 8.44 -12.70
CA PRO A 128 13.21 9.86 -12.92
C PRO A 128 12.65 10.26 -14.29
N LYS A 129 12.21 11.52 -14.45
CA LYS A 129 11.80 12.04 -15.75
C LYS A 129 12.99 12.25 -16.69
N GLU A 130 14.14 12.62 -16.13
CA GLU A 130 15.39 12.79 -16.85
C GLU A 130 16.36 11.68 -16.46
N SER A 131 17.14 11.20 -17.42
CA SER A 131 18.05 10.06 -17.22
C SER A 131 19.30 10.40 -16.39
N ASP A 132 19.58 11.67 -16.17
CA ASP A 132 20.79 12.13 -15.47
C ASP A 132 20.96 11.50 -14.08
N SER A 133 19.84 11.28 -13.36
CA SER A 133 19.86 10.60 -12.05
C SER A 133 20.20 9.11 -12.10
N LEU A 134 20.21 8.50 -13.29
CA LEU A 134 20.65 7.13 -13.50
C LEU A 134 22.16 7.04 -13.80
N GLU A 135 22.74 8.12 -14.32
CA GLU A 135 24.11 8.17 -14.83
C GLU A 135 25.06 8.89 -13.88
N ASP A 136 24.55 9.94 -13.16
CA ASP A 136 25.32 10.78 -12.26
C ASP A 136 24.91 10.55 -10.80
N ARG A 137 25.86 10.10 -9.98
CA ARG A 137 25.64 9.83 -8.54
C ARG A 137 25.36 11.09 -7.73
N ASP A 138 25.93 12.22 -8.10
CA ASP A 138 25.75 13.47 -7.35
C ASP A 138 24.32 14.02 -7.61
N VAL A 139 23.84 13.91 -8.84
CA VAL A 139 22.47 14.24 -9.23
C VAL A 139 21.49 13.32 -8.50
N ALA A 140 21.74 12.00 -8.51
CA ALA A 140 20.92 11.02 -7.81
C ALA A 140 20.82 11.32 -6.31
N HIS A 141 21.95 11.61 -5.66
CA HIS A 141 21.99 11.91 -4.24
C HIS A 141 21.29 13.23 -3.88
N SER A 142 21.41 14.24 -4.74
CA SER A 142 20.67 15.50 -4.57
C SER A 142 19.17 15.30 -4.68
N GLN A 143 18.70 14.55 -5.66
CA GLN A 143 17.29 14.22 -5.83
C GLN A 143 16.75 13.34 -4.71
N GLU A 144 17.52 12.35 -4.24
CA GLU A 144 17.16 11.53 -3.08
C GLU A 144 16.87 12.40 -1.85
N LYS A 145 17.78 13.33 -1.52
CA LYS A 145 17.58 14.26 -0.40
C LYS A 145 16.34 15.13 -0.57
N ALA A 146 16.09 15.62 -1.78
CA ALA A 146 14.91 16.44 -2.06
C ALA A 146 13.61 15.63 -1.88
N ILE A 147 13.57 14.39 -2.36
CA ILE A 147 12.44 13.48 -2.19
C ILE A 147 12.22 13.17 -0.70
N MET A 148 13.29 12.85 0.05
CA MET A 148 13.19 12.58 1.48
C MET A 148 12.65 13.79 2.27
N ALA A 149 13.15 15.00 1.96
CA ALA A 149 12.68 16.23 2.60
C ALA A 149 11.21 16.53 2.26
N LEU A 150 10.77 16.23 1.04
CA LEU A 150 9.38 16.37 0.64
C LEU A 150 8.46 15.45 1.44
N VAL A 151 8.81 14.16 1.57
CA VAL A 151 8.05 13.19 2.38
C VAL A 151 8.03 13.62 3.85
N ASP A 152 9.16 14.08 4.41
CA ASP A 152 9.22 14.59 5.78
C ASP A 152 8.26 15.75 6.01
N SER A 153 8.12 16.64 5.03
CA SER A 153 7.25 17.81 5.13
C SER A 153 5.76 17.47 5.05
N GLN A 154 5.40 16.44 4.28
CA GLN A 154 4.00 16.07 4.00
C GLN A 154 3.46 14.99 4.95
N ILE A 155 4.30 14.01 5.30
CA ILE A 155 3.90 12.83 6.08
C ILE A 155 4.59 12.82 7.45
N GLY A 156 5.80 13.33 7.52
CA GLY A 156 6.65 13.29 8.71
C GLY A 156 7.75 12.22 8.63
N ASN A 157 8.66 12.25 9.60
CA ASN A 157 9.88 11.42 9.63
C ASN A 157 9.62 9.90 9.58
N PHE A 158 8.46 9.45 10.04
CA PHE A 158 8.09 8.04 10.02
C PHE A 158 7.72 7.54 8.62
N GLY A 159 7.29 8.45 7.72
CA GLY A 159 7.00 8.14 6.32
C GLY A 159 8.24 8.18 5.41
N ARG A 160 9.35 8.76 5.89
CA ARG A 160 10.58 8.90 5.10
C ARG A 160 11.14 7.54 4.70
N PRO A 161 11.35 7.29 3.39
CA PRO A 161 12.02 6.08 2.92
C PRO A 161 13.43 5.97 3.51
N ALA A 162 13.84 4.75 3.88
CA ALA A 162 15.22 4.49 4.29
C ALA A 162 16.18 4.60 3.10
N HIS A 163 15.69 4.24 1.90
CA HIS A 163 16.44 4.33 0.64
C HIS A 163 15.51 4.78 -0.49
N VAL A 164 16.05 5.58 -1.40
CA VAL A 164 15.42 5.94 -2.68
C VAL A 164 16.34 5.44 -3.78
N TRP A 165 15.88 4.46 -4.54
CA TRP A 165 16.64 3.90 -5.65
C TRP A 165 16.08 4.38 -6.98
N PHE A 166 16.93 4.97 -7.78
CA PHE A 166 16.59 5.35 -9.14
C PHE A 166 16.74 4.15 -10.07
N VAL A 167 15.68 3.85 -10.81
CA VAL A 167 15.61 2.69 -11.70
C VAL A 167 15.04 3.10 -13.05
N SER A 168 15.47 2.41 -14.10
CA SER A 168 14.98 2.64 -15.47
C SER A 168 13.56 2.09 -15.69
N GLN A 169 13.16 1.07 -14.93
CA GLN A 169 11.85 0.43 -15.07
C GLN A 169 11.35 -0.13 -13.73
N LEU A 170 10.04 -0.05 -13.53
CA LEU A 170 9.35 -0.75 -12.45
C LEU A 170 8.74 -2.06 -12.96
N PRO A 171 8.78 -3.14 -12.15
CA PRO A 171 8.14 -4.40 -12.53
C PRO A 171 6.62 -4.20 -12.53
N LYS A 172 6.00 -4.40 -13.71
CA LYS A 172 4.56 -4.25 -13.89
C LYS A 172 3.91 -5.60 -14.18
N THR A 173 2.68 -5.74 -13.74
CA THR A 173 1.79 -6.83 -14.16
C THR A 173 1.37 -6.62 -15.62
N ARG A 174 0.75 -7.65 -16.23
CA ARG A 174 0.18 -7.53 -17.59
C ARG A 174 -0.86 -6.40 -17.71
N SER A 175 -1.55 -6.05 -16.62
CA SER A 175 -2.51 -4.95 -16.58
C SER A 175 -1.89 -3.57 -16.27
N GLY A 176 -0.55 -3.46 -16.26
CA GLY A 176 0.18 -2.21 -16.01
C GLY A 176 0.35 -1.82 -14.55
N LYS A 177 -0.20 -2.58 -13.58
CA LYS A 177 -0.03 -2.30 -12.16
C LYS A 177 1.38 -2.67 -11.70
N CYS A 178 2.01 -1.84 -10.85
CA CYS A 178 3.28 -2.16 -10.24
C CYS A 178 3.19 -3.45 -9.40
N CYS A 179 4.18 -4.33 -9.57
CA CYS A 179 4.22 -5.62 -8.86
C CYS A 179 5.00 -5.47 -7.55
N ALA A 180 4.34 -5.07 -6.47
CA ALA A 180 4.92 -4.87 -5.15
C ALA A 180 5.71 -6.10 -4.64
N ALA A 181 5.24 -7.33 -4.92
CA ALA A 181 5.95 -8.55 -4.52
C ALA A 181 7.32 -8.68 -5.20
N ARG A 182 7.44 -8.31 -6.48
CA ARG A 182 8.70 -8.33 -7.22
C ARG A 182 9.61 -7.20 -6.77
N SER A 183 9.07 -6.01 -6.54
CA SER A 183 9.81 -4.87 -5.99
C SER A 183 10.39 -5.18 -4.59
N ARG A 184 9.62 -5.84 -3.71
CA ARG A 184 10.10 -6.32 -2.40
C ARG A 184 11.26 -7.30 -2.52
N ARG A 185 11.27 -8.17 -3.53
CA ARG A 185 12.37 -9.12 -3.77
C ARG A 185 13.64 -8.40 -4.19
N PHE A 186 13.54 -7.45 -5.13
CA PHE A 186 14.68 -6.60 -5.53
C PHE A 186 15.24 -5.81 -4.34
N ALA A 187 14.36 -5.22 -3.51
CA ALA A 187 14.79 -4.48 -2.32
C ALA A 187 15.58 -5.36 -1.34
N LYS A 188 15.15 -6.62 -1.14
CA LYS A 188 15.88 -7.54 -0.25
C LYS A 188 17.25 -7.91 -0.81
N ASP A 189 17.31 -8.21 -2.10
CA ASP A 189 18.56 -8.61 -2.76
C ASP A 189 19.57 -7.45 -2.75
N ALA A 190 19.13 -6.22 -3.05
CA ALA A 190 19.98 -5.03 -3.05
C ALA A 190 20.44 -4.55 -1.65
N ILE A 191 19.64 -4.78 -0.59
CA ILE A 191 20.06 -4.46 0.80
C ILE A 191 21.09 -5.48 1.32
N LEU A 192 21.11 -6.70 0.79
CA LEU A 192 22.10 -7.72 1.17
C LEU A 192 23.47 -7.51 0.51
N GLU A 193 23.56 -6.64 -0.49
CA GLU A 193 24.80 -6.30 -1.21
C GLU A 193 25.49 -5.02 -0.68
N ILE A 194 24.90 -4.32 0.32
CA ILE A 194 25.43 -3.15 1.00
C ILE A 194 25.96 -3.54 2.39
#